data_fa67d499156ed3c270257131d9621fbb
#
_entry.id   fa67d499156ed3c270257131d9621fbb
#
_cell.length_a   1.000
_cell.length_b   1.000
_cell.length_c   1.000
_cell.angle_alpha   90.00
_cell.angle_beta   90.00
_cell.angle_gamma   90.00
#
_symmetry.space_group_name_H-M   'P 1'
#
loop_
_entity.id
_entity.type
_entity.pdbx_description
1 polymer ?
#
loop_
_entity_poly.entity_id
_entity_poly.type
_entity_poly.pdbx_seq_one_letter_code
_entity_poly.pdbx_strand_id
1 'polypeptide(L)'
;AGLFTACDSAGTDYPYGPVSQGNIEALVLNEGGINQNMGGISVLNKDGSVIPDIFREVNHRPLGDVAQSITKINGKYFVTLDNSKKIEVIDPETFGSVGTILYTQAGFPRQIVAISPTEAIVSDLERQLVRIRTVEPYGEPLEYISIPRSVEYLVTVDNKIFGMTTGGIYVFDTDNISKKAVRVIPEVKNDENTKTCRMLVDKYQRVWALMNIREGNRVCGIELVCIDPHQEKVEVSYILPISEKANPQAGDVIGTITYNRTDI
;
A
#
# COMPACT_ATOMS: atom_id res chain seq x y z
N ALA A 1 4.10 -22.33 -49.76
CA ALA A 1 4.87 -22.47 -48.54
C ALA A 1 5.49 -21.12 -48.22
N GLY A 2 4.87 -20.38 -47.34
CA GLY A 2 5.39 -19.09 -46.85
C GLY A 2 6.05 -19.34 -45.51
N LEU A 3 7.34 -19.11 -45.41
CA LEU A 3 8.08 -19.03 -44.16
C LEU A 3 7.68 -17.75 -43.45
N PHE A 4 7.02 -17.87 -42.30
CA PHE A 4 6.99 -16.80 -41.33
C PHE A 4 8.30 -16.88 -40.55
N THR A 5 9.23 -16.01 -40.82
CA THR A 5 10.34 -15.71 -39.92
C THR A 5 9.75 -14.99 -38.72
N ALA A 6 9.81 -15.64 -37.55
CA ALA A 6 9.59 -14.96 -36.29
C ALA A 6 10.53 -13.76 -36.22
N CYS A 7 10.01 -12.56 -36.01
CA CYS A 7 10.82 -11.40 -35.69
C CYS A 7 11.57 -11.71 -34.39
N ASP A 8 12.86 -11.78 -34.53
CA ASP A 8 13.81 -11.76 -33.43
C ASP A 8 13.51 -10.57 -32.54
N SER A 9 13.65 -10.80 -31.24
CA SER A 9 13.55 -9.82 -30.20
C SER A 9 14.26 -8.53 -30.59
N ALA A 10 13.50 -7.54 -31.03
CA ALA A 10 13.99 -6.18 -31.06
C ALA A 10 14.40 -5.85 -29.64
N GLY A 11 15.70 -5.65 -29.45
CA GLY A 11 16.19 -5.13 -28.18
C GLY A 11 15.36 -3.91 -27.84
N THR A 12 14.80 -3.88 -26.63
CA THR A 12 14.03 -2.76 -26.13
C THR A 12 14.99 -1.58 -26.02
N ASP A 13 15.04 -0.74 -27.05
CA ASP A 13 15.69 0.57 -27.01
C ASP A 13 14.83 1.44 -26.04
N TYR A 14 15.09 1.29 -24.76
CA TYR A 14 14.54 2.23 -23.78
C TYR A 14 15.24 3.58 -24.01
N PRO A 15 14.48 4.66 -24.21
CA PRO A 15 15.09 5.98 -24.41
C PRO A 15 15.93 6.44 -23.22
N TYR A 16 15.77 5.77 -22.06
CA TYR A 16 16.51 6.04 -20.83
C TYR A 16 17.61 5.01 -20.52
N GLY A 17 17.82 4.02 -21.39
CA GLY A 17 18.74 2.91 -21.16
C GLY A 17 18.20 1.87 -20.15
N PRO A 18 18.92 0.77 -19.91
CA PRO A 18 18.50 -0.25 -18.95
C PRO A 18 18.51 0.31 -17.54
N VAL A 19 17.42 0.09 -16.79
CA VAL A 19 17.32 0.48 -15.40
C VAL A 19 18.18 -0.44 -14.55
N SER A 20 19.24 0.11 -13.95
CA SER A 20 20.06 -0.63 -12.99
C SER A 20 19.53 -0.45 -11.59
N GLN A 21 19.18 -1.54 -10.91
CA GLN A 21 18.72 -1.51 -9.52
C GLN A 21 19.70 -0.79 -8.57
N GLY A 22 21.00 -0.91 -8.84
CA GLY A 22 22.05 -0.22 -8.08
C GLY A 22 22.04 1.30 -8.24
N ASN A 23 21.38 1.82 -9.27
CA ASN A 23 21.26 3.25 -9.56
C ASN A 23 19.94 3.86 -9.07
N ILE A 24 18.95 3.07 -8.66
CA ILE A 24 17.68 3.59 -8.18
C ILE A 24 17.87 4.22 -6.78
N GLU A 25 17.46 5.47 -6.64
CA GLU A 25 17.33 6.18 -5.36
C GLU A 25 15.94 5.98 -4.76
N ALA A 26 14.90 6.15 -5.57
CA ALA A 26 13.52 5.99 -5.13
C ALA A 26 12.58 5.54 -6.26
N LEU A 27 11.51 4.87 -5.87
CA LEU A 27 10.34 4.64 -6.69
C LEU A 27 9.21 5.55 -6.20
N VAL A 28 8.55 6.21 -7.14
CA VAL A 28 7.37 7.04 -6.86
C VAL A 28 6.17 6.40 -7.55
N LEU A 29 5.23 5.93 -6.73
CA LEU A 29 3.96 5.43 -7.25
C LEU A 29 3.03 6.62 -7.49
N ASN A 30 2.64 6.81 -8.73
CA ASN A 30 1.71 7.86 -9.13
C ASN A 30 0.29 7.30 -9.14
N GLU A 31 -0.60 7.87 -8.34
CA GLU A 31 -1.98 7.39 -8.22
C GLU A 31 -2.73 7.50 -9.56
N GLY A 32 -2.53 8.59 -10.27
CA GLY A 32 -3.33 8.93 -11.45
C GLY A 32 -4.72 9.48 -11.06
N GLY A 33 -5.52 9.82 -12.05
CA GLY A 33 -6.90 10.26 -11.86
C GLY A 33 -7.89 9.13 -12.09
N ILE A 34 -9.02 9.14 -11.38
CA ILE A 34 -10.10 8.15 -11.52
C ILE A 34 -10.61 8.12 -12.97
N ASN A 35 -10.75 6.93 -13.54
CA ASN A 35 -11.17 6.66 -14.93
C ASN A 35 -10.23 7.22 -16.01
N GLN A 36 -9.00 7.57 -15.64
CA GLN A 36 -7.99 8.07 -16.59
C GLN A 36 -6.95 7.02 -16.99
N ASN A 37 -6.87 5.92 -16.24
CA ASN A 37 -5.88 4.85 -16.45
C ASN A 37 -4.44 5.37 -16.48
N MET A 38 -4.14 6.29 -15.55
CA MET A 38 -2.87 7.03 -15.47
C MET A 38 -2.04 6.66 -14.25
N GLY A 39 -2.38 5.60 -13.55
CA GLY A 39 -1.50 5.04 -12.52
C GLY A 39 -0.17 4.62 -13.15
N GLY A 40 0.94 4.93 -12.48
CA GLY A 40 2.26 4.65 -13.02
C GLY A 40 3.35 4.59 -11.96
N ILE A 41 4.53 4.14 -12.33
CA ILE A 41 5.71 4.07 -11.46
C ILE A 41 6.81 4.93 -12.07
N SER A 42 7.19 6.01 -11.38
CA SER A 42 8.38 6.80 -11.73
C SER A 42 9.60 6.29 -10.99
N VAL A 43 10.74 6.29 -11.66
CA VAL A 43 12.03 5.96 -11.06
C VAL A 43 12.86 7.23 -10.93
N LEU A 44 13.32 7.53 -9.74
CA LEU A 44 14.34 8.53 -9.47
C LEU A 44 15.69 7.82 -9.32
N ASN A 45 16.65 8.17 -10.15
CA ASN A 45 17.99 7.63 -10.10
C ASN A 45 18.90 8.47 -9.19
N LYS A 46 19.98 7.88 -8.69
CA LYS A 46 20.98 8.53 -7.82
C LYS A 46 21.68 9.72 -8.47
N ASP A 47 21.76 9.75 -9.79
CA ASP A 47 22.29 10.86 -10.58
C ASP A 47 21.29 12.02 -10.79
N GLY A 48 20.08 11.87 -10.22
CA GLY A 48 19.00 12.85 -10.34
C GLY A 48 18.15 12.71 -11.61
N SER A 49 18.46 11.77 -12.49
CA SER A 49 17.61 11.49 -13.65
C SER A 49 16.31 10.82 -13.26
N VAL A 50 15.25 11.03 -14.05
CA VAL A 50 13.90 10.52 -13.78
C VAL A 50 13.37 9.76 -14.99
N ILE A 51 12.83 8.57 -14.76
CA ILE A 51 12.01 7.84 -15.72
C ILE A 51 10.56 8.02 -15.30
N PRO A 52 9.72 8.72 -16.07
CA PRO A 52 8.36 9.12 -15.60
C PRO A 52 7.38 7.96 -15.38
N ASP A 53 7.44 6.92 -16.24
CA ASP A 53 6.55 5.76 -16.13
C ASP A 53 7.26 4.51 -16.66
N ILE A 54 8.11 3.93 -15.81
CA ILE A 54 8.90 2.75 -16.17
C ILE A 54 8.01 1.54 -16.51
N PHE A 55 6.86 1.40 -15.86
CA PHE A 55 5.98 0.27 -16.16
C PHE A 55 5.45 0.34 -17.60
N ARG A 56 4.99 1.50 -18.03
CA ARG A 56 4.48 1.71 -19.39
C ARG A 56 5.57 1.53 -20.44
N GLU A 57 6.77 2.05 -20.15
CA GLU A 57 7.92 1.90 -21.03
C GLU A 57 8.26 0.43 -21.27
N VAL A 58 8.30 -0.36 -20.22
CA VAL A 58 8.68 -1.78 -20.31
C VAL A 58 7.56 -2.66 -20.87
N ASN A 59 6.32 -2.43 -20.45
CA ASN A 59 5.22 -3.36 -20.75
C ASN A 59 4.34 -2.91 -21.92
N HIS A 60 4.60 -1.73 -22.51
CA HIS A 60 3.86 -1.13 -23.64
C HIS A 60 2.34 -1.05 -23.40
N ARG A 61 1.95 -0.94 -22.13
CA ARG A 61 0.57 -0.77 -21.70
C ARG A 61 0.53 0.01 -20.38
N PRO A 62 -0.60 0.66 -20.04
CA PRO A 62 -0.74 1.33 -18.76
C PRO A 62 -0.69 0.31 -17.60
N LEU A 63 -0.21 0.77 -16.43
CA LEU A 63 -0.24 0.01 -15.19
C LEU A 63 -1.70 -0.25 -14.77
N GLY A 64 -2.51 0.79 -14.77
CA GLY A 64 -3.92 0.74 -14.43
C GLY A 64 -4.42 2.07 -13.88
N ASP A 65 -5.59 2.03 -13.26
CA ASP A 65 -6.29 3.18 -12.77
C ASP A 65 -6.26 3.21 -11.23
N VAL A 66 -5.88 4.34 -10.66
CA VAL A 66 -5.79 4.63 -9.23
C VAL A 66 -4.86 3.65 -8.48
N ALA A 67 -3.55 3.86 -8.67
CA ALA A 67 -2.52 3.08 -7.98
C ALA A 67 -2.41 3.53 -6.50
N GLN A 68 -2.50 2.59 -5.55
CA GLN A 68 -2.59 2.90 -4.12
C GLN A 68 -1.37 2.50 -3.30
N SER A 69 -0.78 1.37 -3.60
CA SER A 69 0.41 0.91 -2.88
C SER A 69 1.34 0.09 -3.77
N ILE A 70 2.62 0.13 -3.44
CA ILE A 70 3.65 -0.75 -3.99
C ILE A 70 4.36 -1.43 -2.82
N THR A 71 4.33 -2.75 -2.78
CA THR A 71 4.90 -3.55 -1.69
C THR A 71 5.82 -4.63 -2.27
N LYS A 72 7.03 -4.74 -1.73
CA LYS A 72 7.97 -5.80 -2.14
C LYS A 72 7.76 -7.04 -1.27
N ILE A 73 7.34 -8.14 -1.90
CA ILE A 73 7.13 -9.44 -1.26
C ILE A 73 7.79 -10.51 -2.13
N ASN A 74 8.57 -11.42 -1.54
CA ASN A 74 9.26 -12.52 -2.24
C ASN A 74 10.04 -12.07 -3.49
N GLY A 75 10.71 -10.92 -3.39
CA GLY A 75 11.50 -10.39 -4.50
C GLY A 75 10.69 -9.81 -5.65
N LYS A 76 9.36 -9.66 -5.54
CA LYS A 76 8.49 -9.02 -6.53
C LYS A 76 7.82 -7.78 -5.95
N TYR A 77 7.46 -6.81 -6.82
CA TYR A 77 6.58 -5.72 -6.44
C TYR A 77 5.13 -6.10 -6.70
N PHE A 78 4.29 -5.91 -5.70
CA PHE A 78 2.84 -6.03 -5.78
C PHE A 78 2.27 -4.62 -5.74
N VAL A 79 1.59 -4.21 -6.82
CA VAL A 79 1.00 -2.88 -6.95
C VAL A 79 -0.51 -2.99 -6.94
N THR A 80 -1.15 -2.39 -5.94
CA THR A 80 -2.62 -2.34 -5.87
C THR A 80 -3.16 -1.24 -6.77
N LEU A 81 -4.20 -1.56 -7.50
CA LEU A 81 -4.87 -0.66 -8.45
C LEU A 81 -6.35 -0.66 -8.14
N ASP A 82 -6.76 0.32 -7.37
CA ASP A 82 -8.08 0.48 -6.77
C ASP A 82 -9.20 0.39 -7.83
N ASN A 83 -9.28 1.37 -8.71
CA ASN A 83 -10.35 1.42 -9.71
C ASN A 83 -10.21 0.37 -10.82
N SER A 84 -9.03 -0.19 -11.02
CA SER A 84 -8.82 -1.34 -11.91
C SER A 84 -9.15 -2.68 -11.26
N LYS A 85 -9.44 -2.73 -9.98
CA LYS A 85 -9.80 -3.95 -9.21
C LYS A 85 -8.80 -5.08 -9.41
N LYS A 86 -7.53 -4.76 -9.37
CA LYS A 86 -6.45 -5.71 -9.59
C LYS A 86 -5.20 -5.39 -8.79
N ILE A 87 -4.33 -6.39 -8.71
CA ILE A 87 -2.96 -6.22 -8.23
C ILE A 87 -2.04 -6.63 -9.36
N GLU A 88 -1.15 -5.75 -9.78
CA GLU A 88 -0.11 -6.04 -10.75
C GLU A 88 1.12 -6.58 -10.04
N VAL A 89 1.68 -7.69 -10.52
CA VAL A 89 2.91 -8.28 -9.99
C VAL A 89 4.05 -8.02 -10.96
N ILE A 90 5.10 -7.38 -10.47
CA ILE A 90 6.17 -6.81 -11.31
C ILE A 90 7.51 -7.36 -10.85
N ASP A 91 8.33 -7.73 -11.78
CA ASP A 91 9.72 -8.07 -11.52
C ASP A 91 10.51 -6.79 -11.22
N PRO A 92 11.20 -6.69 -10.06
CA PRO A 92 11.89 -5.45 -9.68
C PRO A 92 13.13 -5.16 -10.53
N GLU A 93 13.75 -6.15 -11.20
CA GLU A 93 14.95 -5.94 -11.99
C GLU A 93 14.62 -5.42 -13.38
N THR A 94 13.54 -5.94 -13.97
CA THR A 94 13.13 -5.59 -15.32
C THR A 94 11.98 -4.62 -15.40
N PHE A 95 11.21 -4.44 -14.32
CA PHE A 95 9.90 -3.78 -14.27
C PHE A 95 8.86 -4.42 -15.21
N GLY A 96 9.15 -5.63 -15.70
CA GLY A 96 8.21 -6.44 -16.47
C GLY A 96 7.10 -6.99 -15.59
N SER A 97 5.88 -7.02 -16.14
CA SER A 97 4.75 -7.70 -15.52
C SER A 97 4.99 -9.21 -15.55
N VAL A 98 4.95 -9.86 -14.40
CA VAL A 98 5.07 -11.31 -14.27
C VAL A 98 3.73 -11.97 -13.90
N GLY A 99 2.71 -11.17 -13.61
CA GLY A 99 1.38 -11.66 -13.36
C GLY A 99 0.43 -10.57 -12.88
N THR A 100 -0.84 -10.94 -12.85
CA THR A 100 -1.91 -10.06 -12.37
C THR A 100 -2.85 -10.89 -11.49
N ILE A 101 -3.28 -10.31 -10.36
CA ILE A 101 -4.33 -10.86 -9.52
C ILE A 101 -5.58 -10.02 -9.78
N LEU A 102 -6.58 -10.64 -10.42
CA LEU A 102 -7.82 -9.98 -10.78
C LEU A 102 -8.91 -10.25 -9.76
N TYR A 103 -9.54 -9.20 -9.26
CA TYR A 103 -10.67 -9.33 -8.36
C TYR A 103 -11.90 -9.81 -9.14
N THR A 104 -12.51 -10.85 -8.64
CA THR A 104 -13.74 -11.46 -9.20
C THR A 104 -15.01 -10.93 -8.55
N GLN A 105 -14.86 -10.13 -7.49
CA GLN A 105 -15.95 -9.47 -6.77
C GLN A 105 -15.69 -7.95 -6.73
N ALA A 106 -16.67 -7.20 -6.22
CA ALA A 106 -16.48 -5.79 -5.93
C ALA A 106 -15.31 -5.60 -4.93
N GLY A 107 -14.49 -4.59 -5.15
CA GLY A 107 -13.36 -4.30 -4.29
C GLY A 107 -12.56 -3.11 -4.79
N PHE A 108 -11.87 -2.49 -3.84
CA PHE A 108 -10.99 -1.35 -4.03
C PHE A 108 -9.71 -1.62 -3.23
N PRO A 109 -8.74 -2.37 -3.80
CA PRO A 109 -7.53 -2.80 -3.09
C PRO A 109 -6.65 -1.61 -2.70
N ARG A 110 -6.22 -1.58 -1.43
CA ARG A 110 -5.43 -0.46 -0.88
C ARG A 110 -4.00 -0.86 -0.54
N GLN A 111 -3.78 -1.58 0.52
CA GLN A 111 -2.44 -1.97 0.98
C GLN A 111 -2.30 -3.48 1.12
N ILE A 112 -1.07 -3.96 1.03
CA ILE A 112 -0.73 -5.38 1.11
C ILE A 112 0.26 -5.60 2.24
N VAL A 113 0.00 -6.61 3.06
CA VAL A 113 0.94 -7.11 4.07
C VAL A 113 1.10 -8.62 3.92
N ALA A 114 2.35 -9.09 3.91
CA ALA A 114 2.63 -10.53 3.91
C ALA A 114 2.22 -11.14 5.26
N ILE A 115 1.62 -12.33 5.22
CA ILE A 115 1.23 -13.10 6.41
C ILE A 115 1.95 -14.45 6.50
N SER A 116 2.52 -14.89 5.39
CA SER A 116 3.33 -16.10 5.28
C SER A 116 4.30 -15.98 4.10
N PRO A 117 5.20 -16.93 3.89
CA PRO A 117 6.06 -16.96 2.69
C PRO A 117 5.29 -17.03 1.36
N THR A 118 4.03 -17.48 1.36
CA THR A 118 3.23 -17.70 0.13
C THR A 118 1.93 -16.94 0.06
N GLU A 119 1.57 -16.19 1.11
CA GLU A 119 0.29 -15.48 1.19
C GLU A 119 0.42 -14.09 1.78
N ALA A 120 -0.48 -13.22 1.36
CA ALA A 120 -0.62 -11.85 1.87
C ALA A 120 -2.10 -11.50 2.07
N ILE A 121 -2.33 -10.46 2.88
CA ILE A 121 -3.64 -9.83 3.06
C ILE A 121 -3.60 -8.45 2.41
N VAL A 122 -4.65 -8.16 1.69
CA VAL A 122 -4.91 -6.85 1.08
C VAL A 122 -6.05 -6.18 1.83
N SER A 123 -5.87 -4.93 2.22
CA SER A 123 -6.97 -4.10 2.73
C SER A 123 -7.83 -3.61 1.58
N ASP A 124 -9.12 -3.42 1.86
CA ASP A 124 -10.10 -3.10 0.83
C ASP A 124 -11.20 -2.17 1.39
N LEU A 125 -11.70 -1.25 0.57
CA LEU A 125 -12.74 -0.31 0.98
C LEU A 125 -14.16 -0.92 0.98
N GLU A 126 -14.37 -2.10 0.39
CA GLU A 126 -15.67 -2.83 0.40
C GLU A 126 -15.93 -3.61 1.70
N ARG A 127 -15.34 -3.16 2.82
CA ARG A 127 -15.48 -3.82 4.13
C ARG A 127 -15.07 -5.29 4.09
N GLN A 128 -13.93 -5.54 3.49
CA GLN A 128 -13.34 -6.86 3.40
C GLN A 128 -11.82 -6.79 3.54
N LEU A 129 -11.22 -7.91 3.89
CA LEU A 129 -9.83 -8.21 3.65
C LEU A 129 -9.76 -9.25 2.55
N VAL A 130 -8.75 -9.18 1.71
CA VAL A 130 -8.62 -10.11 0.59
C VAL A 130 -7.32 -10.89 0.75
N ARG A 131 -7.42 -12.22 0.84
CA ARG A 131 -6.26 -13.10 0.89
C ARG A 131 -5.80 -13.40 -0.52
N ILE A 132 -4.53 -13.22 -0.77
CA ILE A 132 -3.90 -13.46 -2.06
C ILE A 132 -2.69 -14.38 -1.94
N ARG A 133 -2.33 -15.02 -3.05
CA ARG A 133 -1.09 -15.76 -3.21
C ARG A 133 0.03 -14.80 -3.60
N THR A 134 1.23 -14.98 -2.99
CA THR A 134 2.42 -14.16 -3.28
C THR A 134 3.47 -14.90 -4.11
N VAL A 135 3.14 -16.11 -4.54
CA VAL A 135 3.95 -16.96 -5.42
C VAL A 135 3.10 -17.44 -6.60
N GLU A 136 3.75 -17.80 -7.69
CA GLU A 136 3.06 -18.36 -8.87
C GLU A 136 2.33 -19.68 -8.54
N PRO A 137 1.22 -19.97 -9.25
CA PRO A 137 0.57 -19.13 -10.24
C PRO A 137 -0.25 -18.00 -9.58
N TYR A 138 -0.14 -16.80 -10.15
CA TYR A 138 -1.04 -15.69 -9.82
C TYR A 138 -2.41 -15.92 -10.50
N GLY A 139 -3.38 -15.05 -10.26
CA GLY A 139 -4.68 -15.16 -10.92
C GLY A 139 -5.79 -14.50 -10.10
N GLU A 140 -6.58 -15.29 -9.39
CA GLU A 140 -7.67 -14.79 -8.55
C GLU A 140 -7.27 -14.76 -7.07
N PRO A 141 -7.90 -13.90 -6.25
CA PRO A 141 -7.79 -13.98 -4.81
C PRO A 141 -8.15 -15.37 -4.25
N LEU A 142 -7.47 -15.75 -3.18
CA LEU A 142 -7.77 -17.01 -2.48
C LEU A 142 -9.06 -16.94 -1.67
N GLU A 143 -9.35 -15.77 -1.08
CA GLU A 143 -10.49 -15.59 -0.18
C GLU A 143 -10.86 -14.11 -0.06
N TYR A 144 -12.15 -13.81 0.03
CA TYR A 144 -12.70 -12.52 0.43
C TYR A 144 -13.29 -12.65 1.82
N ILE A 145 -12.75 -11.90 2.79
CA ILE A 145 -13.07 -11.99 4.21
C ILE A 145 -13.85 -10.75 4.62
N SER A 146 -15.15 -10.88 4.84
CA SER A 146 -15.99 -9.77 5.27
C SER A 146 -15.60 -9.27 6.65
N ILE A 147 -15.52 -7.95 6.81
CA ILE A 147 -15.23 -7.26 8.08
C ILE A 147 -16.24 -6.13 8.32
N PRO A 148 -16.43 -5.69 9.59
CA PRO A 148 -17.48 -4.72 9.90
C PRO A 148 -17.27 -3.32 9.30
N ARG A 149 -16.05 -2.92 9.04
CA ARG A 149 -15.67 -1.60 8.48
C ARG A 149 -14.54 -1.74 7.48
N SER A 150 -14.48 -0.80 6.55
CA SER A 150 -13.34 -0.69 5.62
C SER A 150 -12.03 -0.47 6.37
N VAL A 151 -10.96 -1.08 5.87
CA VAL A 151 -9.60 -0.91 6.37
C VAL A 151 -8.78 -0.26 5.27
N GLU A 152 -8.11 0.85 5.58
CA GLU A 152 -7.28 1.55 4.61
C GLU A 152 -5.81 1.19 4.75
N TYR A 153 -5.28 1.23 5.98
CA TYR A 153 -3.88 0.93 6.27
C TYR A 153 -3.73 -0.36 7.06
N LEU A 154 -2.70 -1.13 6.71
CA LEU A 154 -2.33 -2.36 7.40
C LEU A 154 -0.86 -2.31 7.82
N VAL A 155 -0.60 -2.83 9.02
CA VAL A 155 0.76 -3.21 9.44
C VAL A 155 0.71 -4.58 10.12
N THR A 156 1.84 -5.29 10.12
CA THR A 156 1.97 -6.58 10.79
C THR A 156 3.04 -6.53 11.86
N VAL A 157 2.75 -7.14 12.99
CA VAL A 157 3.72 -7.41 14.05
C VAL A 157 3.50 -8.85 14.50
N ASP A 158 4.55 -9.66 14.45
CA ASP A 158 4.50 -11.09 14.72
C ASP A 158 3.39 -11.79 13.91
N ASN A 159 2.46 -12.43 14.60
CA ASN A 159 1.32 -13.12 14.00
C ASN A 159 0.05 -12.29 13.99
N LYS A 160 0.14 -10.97 14.10
CA LYS A 160 -1.01 -10.05 14.12
C LYS A 160 -0.97 -9.07 12.97
N ILE A 161 -2.16 -8.71 12.48
CA ILE A 161 -2.39 -7.61 11.55
C ILE A 161 -3.16 -6.52 12.29
N PHE A 162 -2.68 -5.31 12.18
CA PHE A 162 -3.35 -4.10 12.67
C PHE A 162 -3.90 -3.35 11.47
N GLY A 163 -5.20 -3.10 11.46
CA GLY A 163 -5.90 -2.44 10.37
C GLY A 163 -6.60 -1.17 10.82
N MET A 164 -6.24 -0.02 10.25
CA MET A 164 -6.83 1.27 10.59
C MET A 164 -8.23 1.40 9.99
N THR A 165 -9.21 1.71 10.83
CA THR A 165 -10.61 1.95 10.45
C THR A 165 -11.13 3.26 11.04
N THR A 166 -12.31 3.70 10.62
CA THR A 166 -13.03 4.82 11.23
C THR A 166 -13.52 4.52 12.65
N GLY A 167 -13.57 3.25 13.05
CA GLY A 167 -14.04 2.79 14.37
C GLY A 167 -12.95 2.37 15.34
N GLY A 168 -11.69 2.62 15.01
CA GLY A 168 -10.53 2.16 15.77
C GLY A 168 -9.58 1.32 14.93
N ILE A 169 -8.58 0.76 15.56
CA ILE A 169 -7.70 -0.21 14.92
C ILE A 169 -8.27 -1.61 15.13
N TYR A 170 -8.53 -2.31 14.04
CA TYR A 170 -8.86 -3.72 14.05
C TYR A 170 -7.62 -4.57 14.21
N VAL A 171 -7.69 -5.61 15.04
CA VAL A 171 -6.60 -6.56 15.23
C VAL A 171 -7.07 -7.95 14.81
N PHE A 172 -6.30 -8.57 13.92
CA PHE A 172 -6.55 -9.91 13.39
C PHE A 172 -5.35 -10.80 13.69
N ASP A 173 -5.58 -12.10 13.87
CA ASP A 173 -4.50 -13.08 13.93
C ASP A 173 -4.24 -13.63 12.52
N THR A 174 -2.99 -13.69 12.09
CA THR A 174 -2.62 -14.11 10.72
C THR A 174 -3.01 -15.54 10.38
N ASP A 175 -3.04 -16.42 11.36
CA ASP A 175 -3.34 -17.85 11.22
C ASP A 175 -4.85 -18.15 11.17
N ASN A 176 -5.71 -17.18 11.47
CA ASN A 176 -7.15 -17.44 11.63
C ASN A 176 -8.06 -16.23 11.34
N ILE A 177 -7.70 -15.43 10.34
CA ILE A 177 -8.35 -14.13 10.05
C ILE A 177 -9.85 -14.28 9.82
N SER A 178 -10.28 -15.32 9.08
CA SER A 178 -11.68 -15.52 8.72
C SER A 178 -12.56 -16.13 9.82
N LYS A 179 -11.97 -16.66 10.89
CA LYS A 179 -12.70 -17.45 11.90
C LYS A 179 -12.78 -16.82 13.28
N LYS A 180 -11.88 -15.90 13.60
CA LYS A 180 -11.86 -15.22 14.89
C LYS A 180 -12.60 -13.89 14.83
N ALA A 181 -13.24 -13.52 15.93
CA ALA A 181 -13.83 -12.19 16.08
C ALA A 181 -12.74 -11.11 15.97
N VAL A 182 -13.08 -10.02 15.28
CA VAL A 182 -12.21 -8.86 15.18
C VAL A 182 -12.09 -8.21 16.55
N ARG A 183 -10.86 -8.04 17.03
CA ARG A 183 -10.57 -7.22 18.21
C ARG A 183 -10.40 -5.77 17.79
N VAL A 184 -10.64 -4.84 18.69
CA VAL A 184 -10.64 -3.40 18.37
C VAL A 184 -9.87 -2.63 19.43
N ILE A 185 -8.99 -1.73 18.97
CA ILE A 185 -8.39 -0.68 19.81
C ILE A 185 -9.15 0.61 19.49
N PRO A 186 -10.12 1.02 20.32
CA PRO A 186 -11.09 2.06 19.95
C PRO A 186 -10.55 3.48 20.08
N GLU A 187 -9.43 3.67 20.78
CA GLU A 187 -8.82 4.98 21.04
C GLU A 187 -8.20 5.59 19.79
N VAL A 188 -7.82 4.77 18.82
CA VAL A 188 -7.10 5.19 17.61
C VAL A 188 -8.03 5.09 16.40
N LYS A 189 -8.56 6.22 15.93
CA LYS A 189 -9.57 6.27 14.87
C LYS A 189 -9.05 6.97 13.63
N ASN A 190 -9.36 6.42 12.47
CA ASN A 190 -9.21 7.13 11.21
C ASN A 190 -10.28 8.23 11.10
N ASP A 191 -9.91 9.36 10.56
CA ASP A 191 -10.83 10.44 10.26
C ASP A 191 -11.37 10.28 8.83
N GLU A 192 -12.68 10.08 8.70
CA GLU A 192 -13.37 9.93 7.40
C GLU A 192 -13.13 11.10 6.45
N ASN A 193 -12.88 12.29 7.02
CA ASN A 193 -12.72 13.50 6.22
C ASN A 193 -11.28 13.77 5.77
N THR A 194 -10.28 13.12 6.35
CA THR A 194 -8.88 13.48 6.10
C THR A 194 -8.04 12.39 5.48
N LYS A 195 -8.43 11.15 5.52
CA LYS A 195 -7.64 10.00 5.00
C LYS A 195 -6.16 10.01 5.43
N THR A 196 -5.84 10.63 6.56
CA THR A 196 -4.47 10.95 6.95
C THR A 196 -3.89 10.02 8.00
N CYS A 197 -4.68 9.13 8.52
CA CYS A 197 -4.16 8.19 9.51
C CYS A 197 -3.24 7.19 8.82
N ARG A 198 -1.99 7.22 9.21
CA ARG A 198 -0.95 6.30 8.78
C ARG A 198 -0.49 5.47 9.97
N MET A 199 -0.07 4.25 9.69
CA MET A 199 0.57 3.38 10.68
C MET A 199 1.93 2.92 10.19
N LEU A 200 2.84 2.70 11.13
CA LEU A 200 4.11 2.03 10.88
C LEU A 200 4.49 1.17 12.09
N VAL A 201 5.44 0.27 11.87
CA VAL A 201 6.06 -0.53 12.92
C VAL A 201 7.49 -0.04 13.10
N ASP A 202 7.89 0.26 14.34
CA ASP A 202 9.23 0.69 14.65
C ASP A 202 10.20 -0.50 14.84
N LYS A 203 11.49 -0.22 15.01
CA LYS A 203 12.51 -1.25 15.24
C LYS A 203 12.32 -2.08 16.52
N TYR A 204 11.50 -1.61 17.44
CA TYR A 204 11.14 -2.31 18.67
C TYR A 204 9.84 -3.11 18.53
N GLN A 205 9.33 -3.25 17.31
CA GLN A 205 8.06 -3.94 17.00
C GLN A 205 6.82 -3.28 17.63
N ARG A 206 6.85 -1.99 17.91
CA ARG A 206 5.69 -1.24 18.36
C ARG A 206 4.96 -0.65 17.16
N VAL A 207 3.63 -0.57 17.25
CA VAL A 207 2.80 0.05 16.22
C VAL A 207 2.62 1.52 16.54
N TRP A 208 2.96 2.38 15.61
CA TRP A 208 2.72 3.81 15.69
C TRP A 208 1.62 4.22 14.74
N ALA A 209 0.69 5.03 15.21
CA ALA A 209 -0.39 5.58 14.39
C ALA A 209 -0.47 7.10 14.54
N LEU A 210 -0.76 7.76 13.43
CA LEU A 210 -0.91 9.21 13.35
C LEU A 210 -2.38 9.53 13.14
N MET A 211 -2.94 10.40 13.97
CA MET A 211 -4.33 10.85 13.90
C MET A 211 -4.42 12.37 13.83
N ASN A 212 -5.47 12.88 13.21
CA ASN A 212 -5.80 14.28 13.29
C ASN A 212 -6.69 14.57 14.50
N ILE A 213 -6.36 15.62 15.24
CA ILE A 213 -7.23 16.18 16.28
C ILE A 213 -8.09 17.26 15.64
N ARG A 214 -9.41 17.18 15.84
CA ARG A 214 -10.38 18.10 15.23
C ARG A 214 -11.22 18.85 16.26
N GLU A 215 -11.51 20.10 15.91
CA GLU A 215 -12.58 20.91 16.51
C GLU A 215 -13.56 21.27 15.38
N GLY A 216 -14.69 20.55 15.35
CA GLY A 216 -15.62 20.61 14.22
C GLY A 216 -14.96 20.15 12.91
N ASN A 217 -14.98 20.99 11.88
CA ASN A 217 -14.34 20.69 10.58
C ASN A 217 -12.87 21.12 10.50
N ARG A 218 -12.35 21.78 11.53
CA ARG A 218 -10.97 22.27 11.53
C ARG A 218 -10.06 21.23 12.18
N VAL A 219 -8.92 20.95 11.53
CA VAL A 219 -7.84 20.20 12.16
C VAL A 219 -7.02 21.16 13.03
N CYS A 220 -6.94 20.89 14.33
CA CYS A 220 -6.24 21.73 15.30
C CYS A 220 -4.94 21.11 15.84
N GLY A 221 -4.69 19.85 15.55
CA GLY A 221 -3.49 19.16 16.00
C GLY A 221 -3.35 17.79 15.35
N ILE A 222 -2.24 17.14 15.67
CA ILE A 222 -1.95 15.76 15.30
C ILE A 222 -1.68 15.00 16.59
N GLU A 223 -2.26 13.83 16.73
CA GLU A 223 -1.93 12.89 17.80
C GLU A 223 -1.12 11.73 17.22
N LEU A 224 0.06 11.51 17.79
CA LEU A 224 0.91 10.37 17.52
C LEU A 224 0.78 9.38 18.67
N VAL A 225 0.26 8.20 18.40
CA VAL A 225 0.05 7.16 19.40
C VAL A 225 0.97 5.97 19.17
N CYS A 226 1.51 5.45 20.27
CA CYS A 226 2.25 4.20 20.33
C CYS A 226 1.34 3.11 20.90
N ILE A 227 1.29 1.98 20.24
CA ILE A 227 0.48 0.82 20.63
C ILE A 227 1.40 -0.33 20.96
N ASP A 228 1.22 -0.93 22.13
CA ASP A 228 1.79 -2.23 22.47
C ASP A 228 1.02 -3.32 21.70
N PRO A 229 1.66 -4.01 20.73
CA PRO A 229 0.97 -5.01 19.93
C PRO A 229 0.65 -6.29 20.71
N HIS A 230 1.34 -6.56 21.82
CA HIS A 230 1.08 -7.75 22.64
C HIS A 230 -0.15 -7.53 23.55
N GLN A 231 -0.24 -6.35 24.17
CA GLN A 231 -1.37 -5.97 25.02
C GLN A 231 -2.57 -5.44 24.24
N GLU A 232 -2.37 -5.08 22.95
CA GLU A 232 -3.38 -4.48 22.07
C GLU A 232 -3.98 -3.20 22.67
N LYS A 233 -3.11 -2.33 23.20
CA LYS A 233 -3.47 -1.10 23.89
C LYS A 233 -2.57 0.07 23.52
N VAL A 234 -3.11 1.26 23.59
CA VAL A 234 -2.32 2.49 23.56
C VAL A 234 -1.41 2.54 24.78
N GLU A 235 -0.11 2.61 24.55
CA GLU A 235 0.93 2.72 25.59
C GLU A 235 1.18 4.18 25.94
N VAL A 236 1.33 5.01 24.92
CA VAL A 236 1.59 6.44 25.06
C VAL A 236 1.06 7.21 23.87
N SER A 237 0.67 8.47 24.09
CA SER A 237 0.35 9.39 23.01
C SER A 237 1.04 10.74 23.18
N TYR A 238 1.26 11.40 22.04
CA TYR A 238 1.87 12.71 21.95
C TYR A 238 1.02 13.63 21.09
N ILE A 239 0.66 14.80 21.62
CA ILE A 239 -0.05 15.81 20.85
C ILE A 239 0.99 16.73 20.21
N LEU A 240 0.95 16.82 18.89
CA LEU A 240 1.79 17.67 18.08
C LEU A 240 0.94 18.88 17.62
N PRO A 241 1.21 20.08 18.13
CA PRO A 241 0.43 21.26 17.76
C PRO A 241 0.72 21.65 16.30
N ILE A 242 -0.32 22.06 15.60
CA ILE A 242 -0.21 22.63 14.25
C ILE A 242 0.07 24.13 14.42
N SER A 243 0.96 24.66 13.57
CA SER A 243 1.22 26.10 13.52
C SER A 243 -0.09 26.85 13.22
N GLU A 244 -0.38 27.90 13.99
CA GLU A 244 -1.54 28.78 13.75
C GLU A 244 -1.60 29.35 12.32
N LYS A 245 -0.44 29.45 11.66
CA LYS A 245 -0.33 29.91 10.27
C LYS A 245 -0.77 28.87 9.24
N ALA A 246 -0.83 27.60 9.59
CA ALA A 246 -1.15 26.52 8.66
C ALA A 246 -2.61 26.55 8.21
N ASN A 247 -3.53 27.04 9.06
CA ASN A 247 -4.98 27.13 8.80
C ASN A 247 -5.55 26.00 7.92
N PRO A 248 -5.34 24.72 8.28
CA PRO A 248 -5.71 23.60 7.44
C PRO A 248 -7.22 23.50 7.33
N GLN A 249 -7.70 23.17 6.12
CA GLN A 249 -9.11 22.99 5.83
C GLN A 249 -9.53 21.52 5.99
N ALA A 250 -10.83 21.27 6.01
CA ALA A 250 -11.36 19.91 5.98
C ALA A 250 -10.89 19.20 4.69
N GLY A 251 -10.33 17.99 4.84
CA GLY A 251 -9.77 17.22 3.74
C GLY A 251 -8.27 17.40 3.49
N ASP A 252 -7.64 18.39 4.14
CA ASP A 252 -6.17 18.54 4.02
C ASP A 252 -5.43 17.39 4.69
N VAL A 253 -4.37 16.94 4.02
CA VAL A 253 -3.42 15.98 4.58
C VAL A 253 -2.38 16.76 5.37
N ILE A 254 -2.38 16.62 6.72
CA ILE A 254 -1.55 17.43 7.59
C ILE A 254 -0.26 16.73 8.02
N GLY A 255 -0.09 15.52 7.69
CA GLY A 255 1.13 14.82 8.02
C GLY A 255 1.15 13.38 7.58
N THR A 256 2.34 12.88 7.53
CA THR A 256 2.58 11.45 7.32
C THR A 256 3.63 11.00 8.32
N ILE A 257 3.60 9.74 8.68
CA ILE A 257 4.62 9.12 9.51
C ILE A 257 5.49 8.23 8.63
N THR A 258 6.78 8.35 8.80
CA THR A 258 7.78 7.49 8.17
C THR A 258 8.93 7.27 9.15
N TYR A 259 9.79 6.33 8.86
CA TYR A 259 10.99 6.06 9.66
C TYR A 259 12.23 5.99 8.79
N ASN A 260 13.37 6.34 9.37
CA ASN A 260 14.65 6.19 8.70
C ASN A 260 15.16 4.76 8.87
N ARG A 261 15.50 4.11 7.76
CA ARG A 261 16.05 2.74 7.73
C ARG A 261 17.56 2.66 7.91
N THR A 262 18.24 3.77 8.21
CA THR A 262 19.69 3.79 8.28
C THR A 262 20.31 3.03 9.47
N ASP A 263 19.49 2.49 10.37
CA ASP A 263 19.94 1.75 11.55
C ASP A 263 19.54 0.24 11.48
N ILE A 264 19.62 -0.37 10.30
CA ILE A 264 19.54 -1.83 10.13
C ILE A 264 20.94 -2.40 9.99
#